data_54966348c9a5588e9e7cc2e9daa23905
#
_entry.id   54966348c9a5588e9e7cc2e9daa23905
#
_cell.length_a   1.000
_cell.length_b   1.000
_cell.length_c   1.000
_cell.angle_alpha   90.00
_cell.angle_beta   90.00
_cell.angle_gamma   90.00
#
_symmetry.space_group_name_H-M   'P 1'
#
loop_
_entity.id
_entity.type
_entity.pdbx_description
1 polymer ?
#
loop_
_entity_poly.entity_id
_entity_poly.type
_entity_poly.pdbx_seq_one_letter_code
_entity_poly.pdbx_strand_id
1 'polypeptide(L)'
;MYPKGNLFIPASHGQLEAILKEPSEPRKGVALVCHPHPLGGGTMHNKVVFRAAAGLVDAGLTTLRFNFSGVGASTGVHNDVEGGVEDVTDALAYLKAEFPDDTIVLAGFSFGSRTGMQVGMADERVKALISIGTPVEKYQDFDFLKKVKKPILFVHGDKDEFCTVAGLRSITDQIPQAEVVIFENCGHFFDEHLNDLRDVIREWTDKQLLNN
;
A
#
# COMPACT_ATOMS: atom_id res chain seq x y z
N MET A 1 -13.22 -0.77 19.58
CA MET A 1 -13.85 -0.03 18.46
C MET A 1 -12.79 0.90 17.90
N TYR A 2 -12.47 0.78 16.62
CA TYR A 2 -11.49 1.66 15.96
C TYR A 2 -12.03 3.08 15.80
N PRO A 3 -11.17 4.12 15.73
CA PRO A 3 -11.59 5.46 15.36
C PRO A 3 -12.30 5.44 14.00
N LYS A 4 -13.33 6.26 13.85
CA LYS A 4 -13.98 6.46 12.55
C LYS A 4 -13.02 7.17 11.58
N GLY A 5 -13.24 6.99 10.29
CA GLY A 5 -12.62 7.78 9.26
C GLY A 5 -12.89 9.28 9.45
N ASN A 6 -11.99 10.12 8.99
CA ASN A 6 -12.18 11.57 9.04
C ASN A 6 -12.73 12.15 7.73
N LEU A 7 -12.89 11.30 6.71
CA LEU A 7 -13.52 11.66 5.42
C LEU A 7 -14.14 10.45 4.73
N PHE A 8 -14.94 10.72 3.70
CA PHE A 8 -15.47 9.72 2.79
C PHE A 8 -15.07 10.06 1.36
N ILE A 9 -14.58 9.07 0.63
CA ILE A 9 -14.21 9.16 -0.77
C ILE A 9 -15.41 8.73 -1.60
N PRO A 10 -15.85 9.52 -2.61
CA PRO A 10 -16.84 9.05 -3.59
C PRO A 10 -16.33 7.81 -4.32
N ALA A 11 -17.17 6.79 -4.45
CA ALA A 11 -16.86 5.56 -5.15
C ALA A 11 -18.04 5.15 -6.06
N SER A 12 -17.79 4.32 -7.05
CA SER A 12 -18.79 3.84 -8.01
C SER A 12 -20.01 3.20 -7.35
N HIS A 13 -19.80 2.54 -6.19
CA HIS A 13 -20.85 1.89 -5.38
C HIS A 13 -21.34 2.74 -4.18
N GLY A 14 -20.94 4.02 -4.10
CA GLY A 14 -21.34 4.95 -3.03
C GLY A 14 -20.15 5.69 -2.43
N GLN A 15 -19.52 5.17 -1.36
CA GLN A 15 -18.40 5.82 -0.69
C GLN A 15 -17.45 4.85 0.01
N LEU A 16 -16.18 5.25 0.12
CA LEU A 16 -15.15 4.58 0.94
C LEU A 16 -14.82 5.43 2.17
N GLU A 17 -14.84 4.81 3.35
CA GLU A 17 -14.35 5.43 4.58
C GLU A 17 -12.83 5.55 4.55
N ALA A 18 -12.31 6.73 4.88
CA ALA A 18 -10.87 6.98 4.80
C ALA A 18 -10.35 7.85 5.95
N ILE A 19 -9.03 7.85 6.12
CA ILE A 19 -8.29 8.74 7.02
C ILE A 19 -7.18 9.41 6.21
N LEU A 20 -7.26 10.74 6.13
CA LEU A 20 -6.19 11.58 5.63
C LEU A 20 -5.36 12.09 6.81
N LYS A 21 -4.04 11.92 6.72
CA LYS A 21 -3.07 12.41 7.70
C LYS A 21 -2.02 13.25 7.02
N GLU A 22 -1.87 14.49 7.46
CA GLU A 22 -0.84 15.42 6.97
C GLU A 22 0.45 15.31 7.80
N PRO A 23 1.62 15.55 7.21
CA PRO A 23 2.87 15.71 7.94
C PRO A 23 2.87 17.03 8.75
N SER A 24 3.78 17.17 9.70
CA SER A 24 3.95 18.41 10.49
C SER A 24 4.62 19.54 9.71
N GLU A 25 5.43 19.20 8.72
CA GLU A 25 6.12 20.12 7.83
C GLU A 25 5.37 20.24 6.48
N PRO A 26 5.69 21.24 5.65
CA PRO A 26 5.12 21.34 4.31
C PRO A 26 5.29 20.00 3.54
N ARG A 27 4.18 19.49 2.98
CA ARG A 27 4.20 18.21 2.30
C ARG A 27 5.08 18.21 1.07
N LYS A 28 5.72 17.07 0.81
CA LYS A 28 6.57 16.82 -0.37
C LYS A 28 5.83 16.03 -1.47
N GLY A 29 4.60 15.62 -1.22
CA GLY A 29 3.75 14.81 -2.09
C GLY A 29 2.68 14.09 -1.30
N VAL A 30 2.02 13.12 -1.91
CA VAL A 30 0.94 12.35 -1.27
C VAL A 30 1.16 10.85 -1.37
N ALA A 31 0.52 10.08 -0.49
CA ALA A 31 0.58 8.62 -0.52
C ALA A 31 -0.80 7.98 -0.33
N LEU A 32 -1.03 6.87 -1.03
CA LEU A 32 -2.16 5.97 -0.82
C LEU A 32 -1.68 4.68 -0.16
N VAL A 33 -2.37 4.22 0.88
CA VAL A 33 -2.04 2.97 1.58
C VAL A 33 -3.24 2.03 1.61
N CYS A 34 -3.07 0.84 1.02
CA CYS A 34 -4.10 -0.18 0.87
C CYS A 34 -3.96 -1.27 1.94
N HIS A 35 -5.06 -1.63 2.60
CA HIS A 35 -5.06 -2.60 3.71
C HIS A 35 -5.15 -4.07 3.24
N PRO A 36 -4.90 -5.06 4.14
CA PRO A 36 -4.98 -6.48 3.79
C PRO A 36 -6.42 -6.93 3.59
N HIS A 37 -6.60 -8.23 3.26
CA HIS A 37 -7.86 -8.80 2.79
C HIS A 37 -9.05 -8.50 3.73
N PRO A 38 -10.14 -7.90 3.21
CA PRO A 38 -11.34 -7.55 3.96
C PRO A 38 -11.93 -8.70 4.77
N LEU A 39 -12.13 -9.85 4.13
CA LEU A 39 -12.71 -11.03 4.79
C LEU A 39 -11.77 -11.71 5.79
N GLY A 40 -10.48 -11.34 5.81
CA GLY A 40 -9.52 -11.73 6.83
C GLY A 40 -9.44 -10.74 8.00
N GLY A 41 -10.42 -9.85 8.14
CA GLY A 41 -10.44 -8.81 9.18
C GLY A 41 -9.55 -7.59 8.85
N GLY A 42 -9.13 -7.45 7.59
CA GLY A 42 -8.36 -6.30 7.11
C GLY A 42 -9.15 -5.01 7.22
N THR A 43 -8.49 -3.96 7.71
CA THR A 43 -9.03 -2.59 7.79
C THR A 43 -7.90 -1.57 7.63
N MET A 44 -8.22 -0.32 7.35
CA MET A 44 -7.26 0.80 7.35
C MET A 44 -6.55 1.02 8.70
N HIS A 45 -7.03 0.37 9.77
CA HIS A 45 -6.44 0.41 11.12
C HIS A 45 -5.49 -0.76 11.40
N ASN A 46 -5.29 -1.69 10.45
CA ASN A 46 -4.34 -2.77 10.61
C ASN A 46 -2.96 -2.21 11.01
N LYS A 47 -2.27 -2.87 11.95
CA LYS A 47 -1.01 -2.38 12.53
C LYS A 47 0.10 -2.16 11.49
N VAL A 48 0.20 -3.03 10.48
CA VAL A 48 1.16 -2.90 9.37
C VAL A 48 0.83 -1.67 8.52
N VAL A 49 -0.45 -1.52 8.15
CA VAL A 49 -0.96 -0.35 7.38
C VAL A 49 -0.72 0.95 8.14
N PHE A 50 -0.99 0.96 9.45
CA PHE A 50 -0.75 2.13 10.30
C PHE A 50 0.74 2.51 10.33
N ARG A 51 1.63 1.52 10.47
CA ARG A 51 3.08 1.77 10.52
C ARG A 51 3.65 2.18 9.16
N ALA A 52 3.18 1.57 8.09
CA ALA A 52 3.53 2.00 6.73
C ALA A 52 3.13 3.46 6.48
N ALA A 53 1.89 3.80 6.82
CA ALA A 53 1.40 5.17 6.71
C ALA A 53 2.21 6.16 7.59
N ALA A 54 2.59 5.76 8.80
CA ALA A 54 3.42 6.58 9.67
C ALA A 54 4.80 6.86 9.05
N GLY A 55 5.45 5.84 8.45
CA GLY A 55 6.72 6.02 7.75
C GLY A 55 6.62 6.99 6.57
N LEU A 56 5.52 6.93 5.81
CA LEU A 56 5.25 7.86 4.71
C LEU A 56 4.98 9.29 5.20
N VAL A 57 4.25 9.46 6.31
CA VAL A 57 4.05 10.78 6.95
C VAL A 57 5.38 11.35 7.45
N ASP A 58 6.23 10.53 8.06
CA ASP A 58 7.56 10.95 8.54
C ASP A 58 8.51 11.34 7.39
N ALA A 59 8.33 10.73 6.20
CA ALA A 59 9.02 11.14 4.97
C ALA A 59 8.47 12.46 4.36
N GLY A 60 7.41 13.01 4.94
CA GLY A 60 6.80 14.29 4.52
C GLY A 60 5.64 14.13 3.52
N LEU A 61 5.01 12.98 3.42
CA LEU A 61 3.86 12.77 2.55
C LEU A 61 2.53 12.92 3.29
N THR A 62 1.57 13.64 2.70
CA THR A 62 0.18 13.55 3.12
C THR A 62 -0.34 12.16 2.75
N THR A 63 -0.80 11.39 3.72
CA THR A 63 -1.08 9.95 3.55
C THR A 63 -2.56 9.65 3.72
N LEU A 64 -3.15 9.00 2.72
CA LEU A 64 -4.52 8.50 2.72
C LEU A 64 -4.52 6.99 2.97
N ARG A 65 -5.26 6.55 3.99
CA ARG A 65 -5.66 5.15 4.23
C ARG A 65 -7.16 5.06 4.08
N PHE A 66 -7.65 4.01 3.47
CA PHE A 66 -9.10 3.81 3.28
C PHE A 66 -9.50 2.38 3.61
N ASN A 67 -10.79 2.18 3.86
CA ASN A 67 -11.41 0.87 4.00
C ASN A 67 -11.98 0.43 2.65
N PHE A 68 -11.62 -0.78 2.19
CA PHE A 68 -12.24 -1.39 1.01
C PHE A 68 -13.75 -1.56 1.17
N SER A 69 -14.46 -1.77 0.08
CA SER A 69 -15.91 -2.04 0.02
C SER A 69 -16.35 -3.07 1.06
N GLY A 70 -17.43 -2.74 1.78
CA GLY A 70 -17.99 -3.58 2.84
C GLY A 70 -17.21 -3.59 4.16
N VAL A 71 -16.15 -2.77 4.31
CA VAL A 71 -15.36 -2.66 5.53
C VAL A 71 -15.67 -1.34 6.25
N GLY A 72 -15.87 -1.40 7.57
CA GLY A 72 -16.15 -0.22 8.39
C GLY A 72 -17.41 0.51 7.94
N ALA A 73 -17.29 1.80 7.60
CA ALA A 73 -18.37 2.61 7.07
C ALA A 73 -18.32 2.76 5.53
N SER A 74 -17.44 2.03 4.84
CA SER A 74 -17.46 1.92 3.38
C SER A 74 -18.71 1.19 2.91
N THR A 75 -19.34 1.70 1.85
CA THR A 75 -20.50 1.05 1.21
C THR A 75 -20.06 -0.11 0.30
N GLY A 76 -21.03 -0.75 -0.36
CA GLY A 76 -20.75 -1.85 -1.26
C GLY A 76 -20.53 -3.18 -0.57
N VAL A 77 -20.05 -4.15 -1.34
CA VAL A 77 -19.73 -5.51 -0.89
C VAL A 77 -18.37 -5.88 -1.47
N HIS A 78 -17.54 -6.54 -0.67
CA HIS A 78 -16.25 -7.02 -1.14
C HIS A 78 -16.41 -7.97 -2.33
N ASN A 79 -15.72 -7.68 -3.43
CA ASN A 79 -15.72 -8.46 -4.67
C ASN A 79 -14.30 -8.86 -5.07
N ASP A 80 -13.58 -9.51 -4.14
CA ASP A 80 -12.22 -10.02 -4.31
C ASP A 80 -11.25 -9.01 -4.98
N VAL A 81 -10.34 -9.50 -5.83
CA VAL A 81 -9.31 -8.66 -6.48
C VAL A 81 -9.93 -7.61 -7.40
N GLU A 82 -10.95 -7.95 -8.15
CA GLU A 82 -11.60 -7.04 -9.10
C GLU A 82 -12.19 -5.82 -8.38
N GLY A 83 -13.03 -6.03 -7.38
CA GLY A 83 -13.58 -4.93 -6.57
C GLY A 83 -12.50 -4.17 -5.79
N GLY A 84 -11.46 -4.86 -5.33
CA GLY A 84 -10.33 -4.20 -4.69
C GLY A 84 -9.56 -3.27 -5.63
N VAL A 85 -9.42 -3.62 -6.91
CA VAL A 85 -8.81 -2.77 -7.94
C VAL A 85 -9.70 -1.55 -8.23
N GLU A 86 -11.03 -1.72 -8.26
CA GLU A 86 -11.98 -0.61 -8.42
C GLU A 86 -11.86 0.38 -7.26
N ASP A 87 -11.87 -0.10 -6.01
CA ASP A 87 -11.75 0.75 -4.81
C ASP A 87 -10.41 1.52 -4.76
N VAL A 88 -9.30 0.87 -5.13
CA VAL A 88 -7.99 1.55 -5.23
C VAL A 88 -8.02 2.62 -6.31
N THR A 89 -8.68 2.35 -7.44
CA THR A 89 -8.81 3.31 -8.54
C THR A 89 -9.60 4.54 -8.10
N ASP A 90 -10.72 4.35 -7.38
CA ASP A 90 -11.53 5.45 -6.84
C ASP A 90 -10.75 6.27 -5.79
N ALA A 91 -10.05 5.61 -4.87
CA ALA A 91 -9.20 6.28 -3.88
C ALA A 91 -8.04 7.06 -4.52
N LEU A 92 -7.43 6.51 -5.56
CA LEU A 92 -6.38 7.19 -6.32
C LEU A 92 -6.93 8.38 -7.11
N ALA A 93 -8.12 8.25 -7.71
CA ALA A 93 -8.80 9.35 -8.40
C ALA A 93 -9.11 10.51 -7.44
N TYR A 94 -9.56 10.21 -6.21
CA TYR A 94 -9.75 11.21 -5.15
C TYR A 94 -8.46 11.95 -4.85
N LEU A 95 -7.34 11.26 -4.59
CA LEU A 95 -6.05 11.91 -4.33
C LEU A 95 -5.60 12.80 -5.49
N LYS A 96 -5.82 12.35 -6.73
CA LYS A 96 -5.46 13.13 -7.93
C LYS A 96 -6.29 14.40 -8.07
N ALA A 97 -7.52 14.39 -7.62
CA ALA A 97 -8.42 15.55 -7.65
C ALA A 97 -8.08 16.56 -6.53
N GLU A 98 -7.85 16.06 -5.31
CA GLU A 98 -7.53 16.91 -4.15
C GLU A 98 -6.11 17.48 -4.20
N PHE A 99 -5.17 16.77 -4.83
CA PHE A 99 -3.75 17.10 -4.91
C PHE A 99 -3.23 17.06 -6.36
N PRO A 100 -3.71 17.96 -7.24
CA PRO A 100 -3.48 17.87 -8.69
C PRO A 100 -2.02 17.97 -9.10
N ASP A 101 -1.19 18.65 -8.32
CA ASP A 101 0.22 18.91 -8.63
C ASP A 101 1.20 17.97 -7.89
N ASP A 102 0.71 17.20 -6.93
CA ASP A 102 1.56 16.34 -6.11
C ASP A 102 1.88 15.00 -6.80
N THR A 103 3.09 14.51 -6.60
CA THR A 103 3.48 13.13 -6.93
C THR A 103 2.87 12.14 -5.93
N ILE A 104 2.59 10.92 -6.37
CA ILE A 104 1.94 9.90 -5.55
C ILE A 104 2.88 8.72 -5.31
N VAL A 105 3.00 8.30 -4.05
CA VAL A 105 3.54 7.00 -3.64
C VAL A 105 2.38 6.07 -3.30
N LEU A 106 2.37 4.84 -3.82
CA LEU A 106 1.33 3.87 -3.50
C LEU A 106 1.92 2.70 -2.74
N ALA A 107 1.42 2.47 -1.54
CA ALA A 107 1.81 1.37 -0.67
C ALA A 107 0.63 0.40 -0.47
N GLY A 108 0.93 -0.89 -0.36
CA GLY A 108 -0.10 -1.89 -0.06
C GLY A 108 0.44 -3.05 0.77
N PHE A 109 -0.39 -3.54 1.69
CA PHE A 109 -0.08 -4.71 2.50
C PHE A 109 -0.94 -5.91 2.07
N SER A 110 -0.31 -7.06 1.82
CA SER A 110 -1.00 -8.32 1.51
C SER A 110 -1.96 -8.16 0.31
N PHE A 111 -3.26 -8.34 0.49
CA PHE A 111 -4.27 -8.08 -0.53
C PHE A 111 -4.16 -6.66 -1.11
N GLY A 112 -3.91 -5.66 -0.24
CA GLY A 112 -3.68 -4.29 -0.68
C GLY A 112 -2.42 -4.14 -1.55
N SER A 113 -1.41 -5.01 -1.39
CA SER A 113 -0.27 -5.03 -2.32
C SER A 113 -0.68 -5.59 -3.68
N ARG A 114 -1.51 -6.65 -3.71
CA ARG A 114 -1.99 -7.23 -4.97
C ARG A 114 -2.79 -6.23 -5.80
N THR A 115 -3.76 -5.57 -5.17
CA THR A 115 -4.66 -4.61 -5.84
C THR A 115 -3.96 -3.27 -6.10
N GLY A 116 -3.27 -2.73 -5.10
CA GLY A 116 -2.57 -1.45 -5.18
C GLY A 116 -1.46 -1.44 -6.22
N MET A 117 -0.64 -2.49 -6.29
CA MET A 117 0.44 -2.55 -7.28
C MET A 117 -0.11 -2.61 -8.70
N GLN A 118 -1.22 -3.30 -8.95
CA GLN A 118 -1.85 -3.36 -10.27
C GLN A 118 -2.31 -1.98 -10.75
N VAL A 119 -2.96 -1.20 -9.88
CA VAL A 119 -3.42 0.16 -10.20
C VAL A 119 -2.24 1.12 -10.28
N GLY A 120 -1.36 1.09 -9.27
CA GLY A 120 -0.27 2.05 -9.16
C GLY A 120 0.78 1.95 -10.28
N MET A 121 1.04 0.76 -10.82
CA MET A 121 1.95 0.63 -11.94
C MET A 121 1.41 1.23 -13.24
N ALA A 122 0.09 1.25 -13.41
CA ALA A 122 -0.56 1.75 -14.61
C ALA A 122 -0.77 3.28 -14.61
N ASP A 123 -0.84 3.92 -13.43
CA ASP A 123 -1.08 5.36 -13.31
C ASP A 123 0.22 6.18 -13.33
N GLU A 124 0.35 7.10 -14.28
CA GLU A 124 1.57 7.89 -14.49
C GLU A 124 1.92 8.85 -13.34
N ARG A 125 0.94 9.24 -12.52
CA ARG A 125 1.17 10.09 -11.35
C ARG A 125 1.73 9.34 -10.15
N VAL A 126 1.55 8.03 -10.12
CA VAL A 126 2.23 7.17 -9.14
C VAL A 126 3.69 7.04 -9.55
N LYS A 127 4.59 7.57 -8.75
CA LYS A 127 6.04 7.61 -9.07
C LYS A 127 6.84 6.52 -8.37
N ALA A 128 6.33 5.98 -7.27
CA ALA A 128 6.99 4.92 -6.54
C ALA A 128 5.95 3.95 -5.91
N LEU A 129 6.35 2.70 -5.72
CA LEU A 129 5.50 1.62 -5.23
C LEU A 129 6.13 0.95 -4.01
N ILE A 130 5.32 0.57 -3.03
CA ILE A 130 5.75 -0.18 -1.84
C ILE A 130 4.83 -1.37 -1.63
N SER A 131 5.38 -2.57 -1.77
CA SER A 131 4.66 -3.84 -1.62
C SER A 131 5.11 -4.54 -0.33
N ILE A 132 4.19 -4.69 0.62
CA ILE A 132 4.47 -5.22 1.95
C ILE A 132 3.78 -6.59 2.08
N GLY A 133 4.53 -7.63 2.49
CA GLY A 133 3.98 -8.98 2.65
C GLY A 133 3.27 -9.46 1.38
N THR A 134 3.96 -9.40 0.24
CA THR A 134 3.39 -9.66 -1.09
C THR A 134 2.98 -11.13 -1.21
N PRO A 135 1.69 -11.47 -1.35
CA PRO A 135 1.21 -12.86 -1.29
C PRO A 135 1.26 -13.58 -2.65
N VAL A 136 2.46 -13.66 -3.26
CA VAL A 136 2.67 -14.22 -4.61
C VAL A 136 2.15 -15.64 -4.73
N GLU A 137 2.38 -16.48 -3.72
CA GLU A 137 1.97 -17.90 -3.74
C GLU A 137 0.45 -18.06 -3.52
N LYS A 138 -0.20 -17.08 -2.91
CA LYS A 138 -1.65 -17.13 -2.66
C LYS A 138 -2.48 -16.78 -3.89
N TYR A 139 -2.11 -15.72 -4.61
CA TYR A 139 -2.90 -15.24 -5.76
C TYR A 139 -2.35 -15.69 -7.11
N GLN A 140 -1.10 -16.14 -7.20
CA GLN A 140 -0.43 -16.68 -8.40
C GLN A 140 -0.52 -15.79 -9.67
N ASP A 141 -0.91 -14.53 -9.51
CA ASP A 141 -1.12 -13.58 -10.60
C ASP A 141 -0.41 -12.26 -10.30
N PHE A 142 0.93 -12.34 -10.26
CA PHE A 142 1.81 -11.19 -10.06
C PHE A 142 2.72 -10.92 -11.27
N ASP A 143 2.53 -11.64 -12.37
CA ASP A 143 3.36 -11.49 -13.56
C ASP A 143 3.31 -10.09 -14.17
N PHE A 144 2.25 -9.33 -13.89
CA PHE A 144 2.16 -7.94 -14.28
C PHE A 144 3.30 -7.08 -13.70
N LEU A 145 3.80 -7.40 -12.51
CA LEU A 145 4.91 -6.68 -11.85
C LEU A 145 6.23 -6.76 -12.64
N LYS A 146 6.44 -7.80 -13.45
CA LYS A 146 7.62 -7.93 -14.31
C LYS A 146 7.73 -6.78 -15.34
N LYS A 147 6.62 -6.08 -15.59
CA LYS A 147 6.55 -4.93 -16.51
C LYS A 147 6.68 -3.58 -15.82
N VAL A 148 6.77 -3.54 -14.48
CA VAL A 148 6.90 -2.29 -13.74
C VAL A 148 8.21 -1.61 -14.12
N LYS A 149 8.16 -0.28 -14.31
CA LYS A 149 9.35 0.54 -14.63
C LYS A 149 9.65 1.56 -13.54
N LYS A 150 8.75 1.67 -12.57
CA LYS A 150 8.85 2.59 -11.44
C LYS A 150 9.73 2.00 -10.35
N PRO A 151 10.40 2.81 -9.54
CA PRO A 151 11.00 2.33 -8.30
C PRO A 151 9.96 1.55 -7.49
N ILE A 152 10.34 0.38 -7.01
CA ILE A 152 9.47 -0.46 -6.20
C ILE A 152 10.26 -1.10 -5.04
N LEU A 153 9.74 -0.93 -3.83
CA LEU A 153 10.23 -1.58 -2.63
C LEU A 153 9.35 -2.77 -2.28
N PHE A 154 9.97 -3.90 -2.02
CA PHE A 154 9.33 -5.06 -1.40
C PHE A 154 9.84 -5.21 0.02
N VAL A 155 8.92 -5.28 1.01
CA VAL A 155 9.26 -5.58 2.40
C VAL A 155 8.56 -6.86 2.81
N HIS A 156 9.33 -7.83 3.33
CA HIS A 156 8.82 -9.18 3.55
C HIS A 156 9.45 -9.83 4.78
N GLY A 157 8.71 -10.71 5.45
CA GLY A 157 9.23 -11.53 6.54
C GLY A 157 9.73 -12.90 6.03
N ASP A 158 10.82 -13.40 6.58
CA ASP A 158 11.37 -14.71 6.18
C ASP A 158 10.52 -15.90 6.62
N LYS A 159 9.59 -15.67 7.55
CA LYS A 159 8.61 -16.66 8.05
C LYS A 159 7.17 -16.29 7.69
N ASP A 160 6.99 -15.54 6.61
CA ASP A 160 5.66 -15.20 6.10
C ASP A 160 4.94 -16.47 5.64
N GLU A 161 3.78 -16.75 6.26
CA GLU A 161 2.98 -17.97 6.02
C GLU A 161 2.17 -17.94 4.73
N PHE A 162 2.06 -16.79 4.06
CA PHE A 162 1.31 -16.62 2.81
C PHE A 162 2.20 -16.57 1.57
N CYS A 163 3.51 -16.37 1.75
CA CYS A 163 4.47 -16.37 0.67
C CYS A 163 5.89 -16.58 1.21
N THR A 164 6.56 -17.59 0.73
CA THR A 164 7.98 -17.82 1.06
C THR A 164 8.89 -16.77 0.42
N VAL A 165 10.11 -16.59 0.98
CA VAL A 165 11.12 -15.73 0.36
C VAL A 165 11.44 -16.18 -1.06
N ALA A 166 11.47 -17.50 -1.31
CA ALA A 166 11.67 -18.05 -2.65
C ALA A 166 10.53 -17.68 -3.61
N GLY A 167 9.28 -17.76 -3.13
CA GLY A 167 8.10 -17.32 -3.88
C GLY A 167 8.17 -15.85 -4.24
N LEU A 168 8.52 -14.98 -3.28
CA LEU A 168 8.74 -13.56 -3.55
C LEU A 168 9.85 -13.34 -4.59
N ARG A 169 11.00 -14.00 -4.42
CA ARG A 169 12.16 -13.89 -5.32
C ARG A 169 11.84 -14.31 -6.75
N SER A 170 10.94 -15.26 -6.95
CA SER A 170 10.50 -15.70 -8.28
C SER A 170 9.95 -14.55 -9.15
N ILE A 171 9.45 -13.48 -8.52
CA ILE A 171 8.98 -12.27 -9.21
C ILE A 171 10.02 -11.15 -9.12
N THR A 172 10.55 -10.84 -7.93
CA THR A 172 11.40 -9.66 -7.73
C THR A 172 12.73 -9.75 -8.45
N ASP A 173 13.31 -10.93 -8.62
CA ASP A 173 14.57 -11.12 -9.36
C ASP A 173 14.43 -10.83 -10.88
N GLN A 174 13.20 -10.69 -11.35
CA GLN A 174 12.90 -10.31 -12.73
C GLN A 174 12.59 -8.80 -12.88
N ILE A 175 12.71 -8.03 -11.81
CA ILE A 175 12.42 -6.59 -11.78
C ILE A 175 13.72 -5.83 -11.44
N PRO A 176 14.45 -5.31 -12.43
CA PRO A 176 15.80 -4.73 -12.22
C PRO A 176 15.85 -3.58 -11.21
N GLN A 177 14.77 -2.81 -11.08
CA GLN A 177 14.68 -1.67 -10.15
C GLN A 177 14.04 -2.02 -8.80
N ALA A 178 13.74 -3.30 -8.53
CA ALA A 178 13.19 -3.72 -7.26
C ALA A 178 14.25 -3.67 -6.16
N GLU A 179 13.94 -2.98 -5.08
CA GLU A 179 14.64 -3.13 -3.80
C GLU A 179 13.86 -4.10 -2.92
N VAL A 180 14.55 -5.05 -2.29
CA VAL A 180 13.91 -6.09 -1.46
C VAL A 180 14.56 -6.11 -0.08
N VAL A 181 13.73 -5.87 0.93
CA VAL A 181 14.11 -5.96 2.34
C VAL A 181 13.43 -7.17 2.97
N ILE A 182 14.22 -8.09 3.51
CA ILE A 182 13.73 -9.27 4.23
C ILE A 182 14.02 -9.09 5.71
N PHE A 183 13.00 -9.19 6.54
CA PHE A 183 13.15 -9.23 8.00
C PHE A 183 13.31 -10.68 8.47
N GLU A 184 14.36 -10.92 9.25
CA GLU A 184 14.64 -12.23 9.84
C GLU A 184 13.68 -12.50 11.02
N ASN A 185 13.28 -13.76 11.19
CA ASN A 185 12.34 -14.22 12.22
C ASN A 185 10.99 -13.47 12.20
N CYS A 186 10.57 -13.04 11.06
CA CYS A 186 9.40 -12.18 10.86
C CYS A 186 8.30 -12.89 10.07
N GLY A 187 7.09 -12.99 10.64
CA GLY A 187 5.89 -13.47 9.96
C GLY A 187 5.19 -12.37 9.17
N HIS A 188 4.04 -12.73 8.59
CA HIS A 188 3.27 -11.84 7.71
C HIS A 188 2.89 -10.49 8.33
N PHE A 189 2.61 -10.45 9.64
CA PHE A 189 2.09 -9.27 10.33
C PHE A 189 3.16 -8.39 10.98
N PHE A 190 4.44 -8.70 10.80
CA PHE A 190 5.58 -7.91 11.29
C PHE A 190 5.52 -7.58 12.79
N ASP A 191 5.02 -8.47 13.62
CA ASP A 191 4.70 -8.22 15.03
C ASP A 191 5.83 -7.54 15.82
N GLU A 192 7.04 -8.06 15.71
CA GLU A 192 8.22 -7.55 16.41
C GLU A 192 9.00 -6.50 15.62
N HIS A 193 8.64 -6.26 14.34
CA HIS A 193 9.36 -5.42 13.39
C HIS A 193 8.57 -4.19 12.90
N LEU A 194 7.49 -3.82 13.60
CA LEU A 194 6.63 -2.72 13.17
C LEU A 194 7.33 -1.36 13.12
N ASN A 195 8.30 -1.12 14.00
CA ASN A 195 9.08 0.11 13.98
C ASN A 195 10.13 0.08 12.87
N ASP A 196 10.79 -1.05 12.68
CA ASP A 196 11.77 -1.25 11.61
C ASP A 196 11.10 -1.11 10.23
N LEU A 197 9.89 -1.66 10.07
CA LEU A 197 9.08 -1.46 8.87
C LEU A 197 8.80 0.02 8.57
N ARG A 198 8.40 0.80 9.60
CA ARG A 198 8.19 2.24 9.48
C ARG A 198 9.46 2.95 9.02
N ASP A 199 10.59 2.64 9.64
CA ASP A 199 11.87 3.29 9.35
C ASP A 199 12.38 2.93 7.95
N VAL A 200 12.29 1.67 7.53
CA VAL A 200 12.62 1.24 6.15
C VAL A 200 11.78 1.98 5.12
N ILE A 201 10.46 2.10 5.34
CA ILE A 201 9.57 2.82 4.41
C ILE A 201 9.93 4.30 4.36
N ARG A 202 10.16 4.95 5.50
CA ARG A 202 10.59 6.35 5.56
C ARG A 202 11.88 6.56 4.77
N GLU A 203 12.93 5.81 5.10
CA GLU A 203 14.27 5.97 4.50
C GLU A 203 14.27 5.73 2.99
N TRP A 204 13.55 4.70 2.55
CA TRP A 204 13.41 4.43 1.12
C TRP A 204 12.64 5.54 0.41
N THR A 205 11.54 6.00 0.99
CA THR A 205 10.73 7.09 0.41
C THR A 205 11.51 8.40 0.32
N ASP A 206 12.26 8.77 1.36
CA ASP A 206 13.12 9.96 1.34
C ASP A 206 14.13 9.92 0.18
N LYS A 207 14.76 8.75 -0.09
CA LYS A 207 15.66 8.58 -1.25
C LYS A 207 14.96 8.81 -2.58
N GLN A 208 13.71 8.32 -2.73
CA GLN A 208 12.95 8.48 -3.97
C GLN A 208 12.53 9.93 -4.20
N LEU A 209 12.17 10.66 -3.12
CA LEU A 209 11.77 12.07 -3.20
C LEU A 209 12.96 13.02 -3.50
N LEU A 210 14.18 12.65 -3.10
CA LEU A 210 15.39 13.43 -3.38
C LEU A 210 15.89 13.26 -4.83
N ASN A 211 15.48 12.18 -5.51
CA ASN A 211 15.93 11.85 -6.87
C ASN A 211 14.94 12.31 -7.95
N ASN A 212 13.85 12.97 -7.59
CA ASN A 212 12.85 13.57 -8.47
C ASN A 212 12.87 15.10 -8.35
#